data_082a122dcc3fda144b16f6800f59795a
#
_entry.id   082a122dcc3fda144b16f6800f59795a
#
_cell.length_a   1.000
_cell.length_b   1.000
_cell.length_c   1.000
_cell.angle_alpha   90.00
_cell.angle_beta   90.00
_cell.angle_gamma   90.00
#
_symmetry.space_group_name_H-M   'P 1'
#
loop_
_entity.id
_entity.type
_entity.pdbx_description
1 polymer ?
#
loop_
_entity_poly.entity_id
_entity_poly.type
_entity_poly.pdbx_seq_one_letter_code
_entity_poly.pdbx_strand_id
1 'polypeptide(L)'
;MDNGKDTRQIVRSEHGTLASSIWYCDEIKIGHAVSTFTDYVTIASNSKTDVVRMHFGLKGNYSFFYKQLHKSFDLIGGHHNIMYSPEFDMEVMNKTLEIETFGIQFPKELFIQYTQDASDSLQRFSERILKGENSILSESWGAINPSIQQVIQQIVSAKYTGEIKNIFLLSKSIELIVLCADSYKVSATSQDLFLKRNSDKEKIIAVRDLINERVHNPPNLSEIAKAVGLNEYKLKRGFKEMFRTTVFGYLTEQRLNLAHQYLLDTEKTVAEIGYELGYSTPQHFNNAFKNKFRTTPYSIKKK
;
A
#
# COMPACT_ATOMS: atom_id res chain seq x y z
N MET A 1 7.76 12.33 27.77
CA MET A 1 7.07 11.94 26.54
C MET A 1 7.03 10.43 26.53
N ASP A 2 5.84 9.86 26.48
CA ASP A 2 5.66 8.41 26.54
C ASP A 2 6.14 7.85 25.20
N ASN A 3 7.34 7.29 25.16
CA ASN A 3 7.84 6.57 24.00
C ASN A 3 6.88 5.39 23.78
N GLY A 4 5.95 5.54 22.85
CA GLY A 4 4.90 4.59 22.59
C GLY A 4 5.48 3.18 22.43
N LYS A 5 5.00 2.24 23.23
CA LYS A 5 5.38 0.82 23.09
C LYS A 5 4.60 0.22 21.93
N ASP A 6 5.28 -0.61 21.12
CA ASP A 6 4.60 -1.44 20.15
C ASP A 6 3.46 -2.21 20.80
N THR A 7 2.32 -2.20 20.15
CA THR A 7 1.15 -2.90 20.65
C THR A 7 0.55 -3.77 19.56
N ARG A 8 0.07 -4.94 19.98
CA ARG A 8 -0.79 -5.79 19.16
C ARG A 8 -2.03 -6.08 19.97
N GLN A 9 -3.18 -5.75 19.42
CA GLN A 9 -4.45 -5.89 20.12
C GLN A 9 -5.55 -6.40 19.22
N ILE A 10 -6.50 -7.09 19.84
CA ILE A 10 -7.76 -7.49 19.21
C ILE A 10 -8.89 -6.90 20.05
N VAL A 11 -9.66 -6.00 19.46
CA VAL A 11 -10.82 -5.37 20.08
C VAL A 11 -12.07 -6.00 19.48
N ARG A 12 -12.98 -6.43 20.31
CA ARG A 12 -14.29 -6.97 19.90
C ARG A 12 -15.39 -6.00 20.32
N SER A 13 -16.33 -5.76 19.43
CA SER A 13 -17.52 -4.93 19.66
C SER A 13 -18.75 -5.62 19.08
N GLU A 14 -19.92 -5.04 19.28
CA GLU A 14 -21.17 -5.48 18.64
C GLU A 14 -21.10 -5.44 17.11
N HIS A 15 -20.24 -4.58 16.55
CA HIS A 15 -20.07 -4.38 15.10
C HIS A 15 -19.01 -5.30 14.49
N GLY A 16 -18.29 -6.11 15.28
CA GLY A 16 -17.27 -7.03 14.76
C GLY A 16 -15.96 -7.00 15.54
N THR A 17 -14.86 -7.31 14.83
CA THR A 17 -13.53 -7.44 15.42
C THR A 17 -12.54 -6.53 14.70
N LEU A 18 -11.71 -5.82 15.46
CA LEU A 18 -10.56 -5.07 14.99
C LEU A 18 -9.27 -5.71 15.51
N ALA A 19 -8.47 -6.29 14.63
CA ALA A 19 -7.11 -6.71 14.93
C ALA A 19 -6.14 -5.62 14.46
N SER A 20 -5.31 -5.09 15.35
CA SER A 20 -4.38 -4.03 15.01
C SER A 20 -2.99 -4.27 15.60
N SER A 21 -1.99 -3.83 14.84
CA SER A 21 -0.58 -3.75 15.26
C SER A 21 -0.12 -2.31 15.10
N ILE A 22 0.52 -1.78 16.12
CA ILE A 22 1.04 -0.41 16.12
C ILE A 22 2.52 -0.48 16.46
N TRP A 23 3.33 0.21 15.69
CA TRP A 23 4.76 0.37 15.90
C TRP A 23 5.10 1.85 16.04
N TYR A 24 6.12 2.12 16.81
CA TYR A 24 6.65 3.46 16.96
C TYR A 24 8.13 3.48 16.58
N CYS A 25 8.53 4.51 15.85
CA CYS A 25 9.92 4.89 15.69
C CYS A 25 10.02 6.39 15.95
N ASP A 26 10.68 6.75 17.03
CA ASP A 26 10.66 8.10 17.58
C ASP A 26 9.19 8.59 17.75
N GLU A 27 8.83 9.71 17.13
CA GLU A 27 7.48 10.28 17.18
C GLU A 27 6.57 9.80 16.02
N ILE A 28 7.10 8.96 15.13
CA ILE A 28 6.33 8.40 14.00
C ILE A 28 5.53 7.20 14.51
N LYS A 29 4.22 7.22 14.27
CA LYS A 29 3.32 6.11 14.57
C LYS A 29 2.94 5.38 13.29
N ILE A 30 3.14 4.07 13.26
CA ILE A 30 2.81 3.18 12.15
C ILE A 30 1.75 2.21 12.62
N GLY A 31 0.69 2.03 11.85
CA GLY A 31 -0.41 1.14 12.20
C GLY A 31 -0.81 0.23 11.05
N HIS A 32 -1.09 -1.02 11.35
CA HIS A 32 -1.74 -1.98 10.46
C HIS A 32 -2.99 -2.50 11.15
N ALA A 33 -4.12 -2.52 10.45
CA ALA A 33 -5.40 -2.90 11.03
C ALA A 33 -6.21 -3.77 10.06
N VAL A 34 -6.81 -4.83 10.60
CA VAL A 34 -7.79 -5.66 9.92
C VAL A 34 -9.09 -5.59 10.72
N SER A 35 -10.13 -5.04 10.09
CA SER A 35 -11.48 -4.96 10.64
C SER A 35 -12.37 -5.99 9.97
N THR A 36 -13.02 -6.82 10.77
CA THR A 36 -14.03 -7.78 10.31
C THR A 36 -15.37 -7.36 10.89
N PHE A 37 -16.28 -6.94 10.06
CA PHE A 37 -17.60 -6.44 10.46
C PHE A 37 -18.67 -7.52 10.38
N THR A 38 -19.66 -7.41 11.25
CA THR A 38 -20.88 -8.26 11.21
C THR A 38 -21.96 -7.66 10.33
N ASP A 39 -21.91 -6.33 10.11
CA ASP A 39 -22.90 -5.58 9.34
C ASP A 39 -22.27 -4.31 8.71
N TYR A 40 -23.05 -3.59 7.95
CA TYR A 40 -22.67 -2.28 7.40
C TYR A 40 -22.96 -1.18 8.42
N VAL A 41 -21.90 -0.53 8.88
CA VAL A 41 -21.97 0.47 9.96
C VAL A 41 -21.21 1.73 9.58
N THR A 42 -21.61 2.84 10.20
CA THR A 42 -20.84 4.09 10.15
C THR A 42 -20.18 4.32 11.50
N ILE A 43 -18.86 4.46 11.49
CA ILE A 43 -18.06 4.69 12.69
C ILE A 43 -17.49 6.09 12.63
N ALA A 44 -17.75 6.90 13.67
CA ALA A 44 -17.11 8.20 13.84
C ALA A 44 -15.70 8.03 14.42
N SER A 45 -14.74 8.72 13.86
CA SER A 45 -13.35 8.78 14.33
C SER A 45 -12.91 10.21 14.48
N ASN A 46 -12.49 10.58 15.69
CA ASN A 46 -11.97 11.90 16.00
C ASN A 46 -10.55 11.76 16.59
N SER A 47 -9.65 12.65 16.17
CA SER A 47 -8.30 12.73 16.70
C SER A 47 -7.79 14.15 16.65
N LYS A 48 -7.45 14.69 17.82
CA LYS A 48 -6.86 16.03 17.99
C LYS A 48 -5.33 15.97 17.94
N THR A 49 -4.78 15.41 16.87
CA THR A 49 -3.34 15.25 16.71
C THR A 49 -2.87 15.98 15.46
N ASP A 50 -1.98 16.97 15.62
CA ASP A 50 -1.38 17.74 14.53
C ASP A 50 -0.32 16.90 13.81
N VAL A 51 -0.78 16.02 12.92
CA VAL A 51 0.07 15.06 12.20
C VAL A 51 -0.29 14.97 10.73
N VAL A 52 0.70 14.67 9.92
CA VAL A 52 0.49 14.23 8.54
C VAL A 52 0.19 12.74 8.53
N ARG A 53 -0.90 12.34 7.88
CA ARG A 53 -1.33 10.95 7.79
C ARG A 53 -1.14 10.40 6.37
N MET A 54 -0.35 9.37 6.25
CA MET A 54 -0.32 8.52 5.06
C MET A 54 -1.33 7.39 5.27
N HIS A 55 -2.29 7.27 4.38
CA HIS A 55 -3.33 6.26 4.46
C HIS A 55 -3.28 5.32 3.26
N PHE A 56 -3.32 4.03 3.53
CA PHE A 56 -3.31 2.94 2.56
C PHE A 56 -4.49 2.02 2.85
N GLY A 57 -5.47 1.96 1.95
CA GLY A 57 -6.52 0.94 1.96
C GLY A 57 -6.00 -0.28 1.23
N LEU A 58 -5.68 -1.35 1.95
CA LEU A 58 -5.09 -2.55 1.37
C LEU A 58 -6.16 -3.47 0.77
N LYS A 59 -7.24 -3.71 1.53
CA LYS A 59 -8.35 -4.60 1.17
C LYS A 59 -9.69 -4.00 1.60
N GLY A 60 -10.75 -4.37 0.90
CA GLY A 60 -12.12 -3.97 1.21
C GLY A 60 -12.48 -2.59 0.64
N ASN A 61 -13.78 -2.30 0.69
CA ASN A 61 -14.35 -1.06 0.19
C ASN A 61 -15.02 -0.32 1.34
N TYR A 62 -14.82 0.99 1.41
CA TYR A 62 -15.42 1.87 2.41
C TYR A 62 -15.50 3.29 1.87
N SER A 63 -16.37 4.08 2.44
CA SER A 63 -16.36 5.53 2.25
C SER A 63 -15.95 6.21 3.53
N PHE A 64 -15.28 7.35 3.42
CA PHE A 64 -15.15 8.22 4.57
C PHE A 64 -15.49 9.65 4.20
N PHE A 65 -16.20 10.31 5.10
CA PHE A 65 -16.47 11.72 5.05
C PHE A 65 -15.44 12.45 5.92
N TYR A 66 -14.63 13.29 5.28
CA TYR A 66 -13.62 14.10 5.95
C TYR A 66 -14.22 15.47 6.22
N LYS A 67 -14.66 15.70 7.47
CA LYS A 67 -15.47 16.87 7.83
C LYS A 67 -14.75 18.17 7.57
N GLN A 68 -13.45 18.28 7.90
CA GLN A 68 -12.67 19.51 7.71
C GLN A 68 -12.51 19.93 6.24
N LEU A 69 -12.62 19.01 5.31
CA LEU A 69 -12.59 19.30 3.87
C LEU A 69 -13.98 19.34 3.25
N HIS A 70 -15.03 18.99 3.99
CA HIS A 70 -16.40 18.79 3.47
C HIS A 70 -16.42 17.85 2.25
N LYS A 71 -15.59 16.81 2.26
CA LYS A 71 -15.43 15.86 1.14
C LYS A 71 -15.70 14.43 1.56
N SER A 72 -16.45 13.72 0.71
CA SER A 72 -16.61 12.27 0.80
C SER A 72 -15.71 11.58 -0.22
N PHE A 73 -15.08 10.49 0.20
CA PHE A 73 -14.23 9.66 -0.63
C PHE A 73 -14.75 8.23 -0.60
N ASP A 74 -15.03 7.69 -1.78
CA ASP A 74 -15.33 6.29 -1.98
C ASP A 74 -14.04 5.53 -2.30
N LEU A 75 -13.60 4.72 -1.36
CA LEU A 75 -12.35 3.99 -1.45
C LEU A 75 -12.59 2.52 -1.73
N ILE A 76 -11.84 2.04 -2.69
CA ILE A 76 -11.74 0.63 -3.05
C ILE A 76 -10.33 0.21 -2.64
N GLY A 77 -10.16 -0.97 -2.01
CA GLY A 77 -8.84 -1.45 -1.60
C GLY A 77 -7.79 -1.32 -2.71
N GLY A 78 -6.54 -1.07 -2.33
CA GLY A 78 -5.44 -0.84 -3.26
C GLY A 78 -5.16 0.62 -3.61
N HIS A 79 -5.59 1.54 -2.77
CA HIS A 79 -5.35 2.98 -2.96
C HIS A 79 -4.72 3.63 -1.73
N HIS A 80 -4.03 4.76 -1.96
CA HIS A 80 -3.40 5.54 -0.89
C HIS A 80 -3.55 7.04 -1.12
N ASN A 81 -3.40 7.80 -0.02
CA ASN A 81 -3.20 9.25 -0.08
C ASN A 81 -2.41 9.74 1.14
N ILE A 82 -1.94 10.99 1.06
CA ILE A 82 -1.33 11.71 2.18
C ILE A 82 -2.23 12.88 2.52
N MET A 83 -2.58 13.01 3.80
CA MET A 83 -3.55 13.99 4.29
C MET A 83 -2.98 14.71 5.51
N TYR A 84 -3.36 15.95 5.67
CA TYR A 84 -3.05 16.76 6.84
C TYR A 84 -4.28 17.49 7.35
N SER A 85 -4.43 17.50 8.66
CA SER A 85 -5.29 18.38 9.41
C SER A 85 -4.77 18.49 10.84
N PRO A 86 -4.81 19.64 11.49
CA PRO A 86 -4.51 19.78 12.92
C PRO A 86 -5.46 18.93 13.79
N GLU A 87 -6.66 18.67 13.28
CA GLU A 87 -7.68 17.85 13.91
C GLU A 87 -8.41 17.03 12.86
N PHE A 88 -8.43 15.70 13.02
CA PHE A 88 -9.15 14.80 12.13
C PHE A 88 -10.49 14.40 12.73
N ASP A 89 -11.58 14.77 12.06
CA ASP A 89 -12.92 14.30 12.34
C ASP A 89 -13.50 13.66 11.09
N MET A 90 -13.72 12.36 11.16
CA MET A 90 -14.10 11.53 10.02
C MET A 90 -15.25 10.61 10.41
N GLU A 91 -16.12 10.34 9.44
CA GLU A 91 -17.09 9.26 9.50
C GLU A 91 -16.69 8.21 8.45
N VAL A 92 -16.52 6.98 8.89
CA VAL A 92 -16.13 5.86 8.03
C VAL A 92 -17.27 4.88 7.95
N MET A 93 -17.74 4.60 6.73
CA MET A 93 -18.79 3.60 6.47
C MET A 93 -18.18 2.44 5.68
N ASN A 94 -18.24 1.23 6.24
CA ASN A 94 -17.79 0.05 5.52
C ASN A 94 -18.78 -0.34 4.42
N LYS A 95 -18.25 -0.74 3.26
CA LYS A 95 -19.00 -1.27 2.11
C LYS A 95 -18.70 -2.74 1.84
N THR A 96 -17.74 -3.31 2.60
CA THR A 96 -17.43 -4.73 2.66
C THR A 96 -17.27 -5.13 4.12
N LEU A 97 -17.47 -6.40 4.42
CA LEU A 97 -17.38 -6.90 5.79
C LEU A 97 -15.94 -7.11 6.28
N GLU A 98 -14.96 -7.04 5.40
CA GLU A 98 -13.55 -7.06 5.75
C GLU A 98 -12.84 -5.86 5.14
N ILE A 99 -12.10 -5.13 5.98
CA ILE A 99 -11.31 -3.97 5.58
C ILE A 99 -9.92 -4.13 6.20
N GLU A 100 -8.89 -4.03 5.37
CA GLU A 100 -7.51 -3.99 5.79
C GLU A 100 -6.89 -2.65 5.43
N THR A 101 -6.29 -2.00 6.42
CA THR A 101 -5.65 -0.69 6.25
C THR A 101 -4.24 -0.68 6.85
N PHE A 102 -3.40 0.15 6.25
CA PHE A 102 -2.10 0.50 6.79
C PHE A 102 -1.98 2.03 6.82
N GLY A 103 -1.31 2.58 7.81
CA GLY A 103 -1.16 4.02 7.93
C GLY A 103 0.10 4.42 8.67
N ILE A 104 0.62 5.61 8.33
CA ILE A 104 1.74 6.24 9.03
C ILE A 104 1.32 7.64 9.43
N GLN A 105 1.62 8.01 10.66
CA GLN A 105 1.42 9.36 11.19
C GLN A 105 2.78 9.97 11.48
N PHE A 106 3.09 11.04 10.79
CA PHE A 106 4.29 11.83 11.01
C PHE A 106 3.94 13.08 11.82
N PRO A 107 4.73 13.46 12.81
CA PRO A 107 4.72 14.82 13.32
C PRO A 107 4.85 15.80 12.14
N LYS A 108 4.08 16.85 12.17
CA LYS A 108 4.03 17.86 11.10
C LYS A 108 5.41 18.39 10.74
N GLU A 109 6.19 18.76 11.75
CA GLU A 109 7.51 19.34 11.59
C GLU A 109 8.50 18.37 10.94
N LEU A 110 8.45 17.10 11.35
CA LEU A 110 9.29 16.06 10.81
C LEU A 110 8.95 15.75 9.34
N PHE A 111 7.66 15.72 8.99
CA PHE A 111 7.23 15.54 7.61
C PHE A 111 7.72 16.68 6.71
N ILE A 112 7.59 17.94 7.17
CA ILE A 112 8.05 19.13 6.45
C ILE A 112 9.56 19.07 6.26
N GLN A 113 10.34 18.70 7.29
CA GLN A 113 11.80 18.57 7.21
C GLN A 113 12.23 17.64 6.06
N TYR A 114 11.49 16.56 5.80
CA TYR A 114 11.81 15.62 4.72
C TYR A 114 11.27 16.03 3.34
N THR A 115 10.34 16.99 3.27
CA THR A 115 9.57 17.21 2.03
C THR A 115 9.58 18.64 1.51
N GLN A 116 10.05 19.62 2.27
CA GLN A 116 10.05 21.04 1.87
C GLN A 116 10.83 21.33 0.60
N ASP A 117 11.94 20.61 0.38
CA ASP A 117 12.81 20.77 -0.79
C ASP A 117 12.62 19.65 -1.83
N ALA A 118 11.51 18.90 -1.72
CA ALA A 118 11.20 17.76 -2.59
C ALA A 118 10.56 18.21 -3.92
N SER A 119 9.79 17.31 -4.55
CA SER A 119 9.09 17.63 -5.81
C SER A 119 7.97 18.65 -5.59
N ASP A 120 7.62 19.40 -6.64
CA ASP A 120 6.60 20.47 -6.64
C ASP A 120 5.28 20.12 -5.91
N SER A 121 4.81 18.87 -6.00
CA SER A 121 3.58 18.45 -5.33
C SER A 121 3.76 18.33 -3.82
N LEU A 122 4.88 17.75 -3.37
CA LEU A 122 5.20 17.65 -1.95
C LEU A 122 5.53 19.01 -1.36
N GLN A 123 6.27 19.85 -2.09
CA GLN A 123 6.58 21.20 -1.68
C GLN A 123 5.31 22.03 -1.45
N ARG A 124 4.40 22.09 -2.44
CA ARG A 124 3.11 22.79 -2.30
C ARG A 124 2.26 22.23 -1.15
N PHE A 125 2.28 20.93 -0.95
CA PHE A 125 1.59 20.30 0.19
C PHE A 125 2.23 20.75 1.51
N SER A 126 3.57 20.75 1.62
CA SER A 126 4.31 21.23 2.80
C SER A 126 4.06 22.72 3.10
N GLU A 127 3.99 23.57 2.08
CA GLU A 127 3.65 25.00 2.23
C GLU A 127 2.23 25.21 2.81
N ARG A 128 1.26 24.38 2.41
CA ARG A 128 -0.11 24.43 2.94
C ARG A 128 -0.17 23.96 4.38
N ILE A 129 0.49 22.88 4.72
CA ILE A 129 0.51 22.35 6.09
C ILE A 129 1.29 23.26 7.04
N LEU A 130 2.32 23.99 6.56
CA LEU A 130 2.98 25.04 7.34
C LEU A 130 2.00 26.12 7.80
N LYS A 131 1.03 26.47 6.95
CA LYS A 131 -0.04 27.43 7.25
C LYS A 131 -1.16 26.83 8.12
N GLY A 132 -1.09 25.54 8.48
CA GLY A 132 -2.15 24.84 9.20
C GLY A 132 -3.39 24.53 8.35
N GLU A 133 -3.30 24.60 7.02
CA GLU A 133 -4.41 24.37 6.11
C GLU A 133 -4.73 22.88 5.97
N ASN A 134 -5.99 22.48 6.22
CA ASN A 134 -6.46 21.14 5.91
C ASN A 134 -6.17 20.81 4.46
N SER A 135 -5.46 19.70 4.23
CA SER A 135 -4.92 19.40 2.92
C SER A 135 -4.89 17.91 2.61
N ILE A 136 -5.02 17.62 1.33
CA ILE A 136 -4.75 16.30 0.77
C ILE A 136 -3.74 16.46 -0.36
N LEU A 137 -2.80 15.52 -0.49
CA LEU A 137 -1.73 15.63 -1.47
C LEU A 137 -2.27 15.56 -2.90
N SER A 138 -3.26 14.71 -3.16
CA SER A 138 -3.90 14.57 -4.46
C SER A 138 -5.41 14.41 -4.34
N GLU A 139 -6.17 15.08 -5.20
CA GLU A 139 -7.62 14.91 -5.30
C GLU A 139 -8.01 13.49 -5.74
N SER A 140 -7.19 12.86 -6.56
CA SER A 140 -7.34 11.45 -6.94
C SER A 140 -6.43 10.58 -6.08
N TRP A 141 -6.99 9.48 -5.56
CA TRP A 141 -6.23 8.51 -4.79
C TRP A 141 -5.26 7.75 -5.69
N GLY A 142 -4.01 7.63 -5.24
CA GLY A 142 -2.97 6.86 -5.92
C GLY A 142 -3.21 5.36 -5.79
N ALA A 143 -2.81 4.57 -6.78
CA ALA A 143 -2.86 3.12 -6.69
C ALA A 143 -1.66 2.57 -5.91
N ILE A 144 -1.90 1.59 -5.04
CA ILE A 144 -0.83 0.82 -4.38
C ILE A 144 -0.21 -0.09 -5.43
N ASN A 145 0.95 0.31 -5.92
CA ASN A 145 1.75 -0.48 -6.86
C ASN A 145 2.59 -1.55 -6.11
N PRO A 146 3.25 -2.49 -6.84
CA PRO A 146 4.06 -3.53 -6.21
C PRO A 146 5.17 -3.02 -5.29
N SER A 147 5.78 -1.88 -5.59
CA SER A 147 6.84 -1.32 -4.76
C SER A 147 6.31 -0.81 -3.41
N ILE A 148 5.19 -0.07 -3.44
CA ILE A 148 4.50 0.37 -2.20
C ILE A 148 4.07 -0.85 -1.38
N GLN A 149 3.46 -1.86 -2.03
CA GLN A 149 3.02 -3.08 -1.35
C GLN A 149 4.18 -3.83 -0.70
N GLN A 150 5.32 -3.92 -1.37
CA GLN A 150 6.52 -4.55 -0.85
C GLN A 150 7.03 -3.86 0.42
N VAL A 151 7.10 -2.53 0.41
CA VAL A 151 7.57 -1.77 1.58
C VAL A 151 6.62 -1.95 2.77
N ILE A 152 5.30 -1.89 2.54
CA ILE A 152 4.30 -2.16 3.59
C ILE A 152 4.51 -3.57 4.16
N GLN A 153 4.66 -4.58 3.31
CA GLN A 153 4.87 -5.97 3.74
C GLN A 153 6.18 -6.13 4.53
N GLN A 154 7.25 -5.46 4.13
CA GLN A 154 8.51 -5.45 4.89
C GLN A 154 8.33 -4.88 6.30
N ILE A 155 7.55 -3.81 6.46
CA ILE A 155 7.25 -3.24 7.79
C ILE A 155 6.43 -4.23 8.62
N VAL A 156 5.35 -4.77 8.07
CA VAL A 156 4.42 -5.66 8.79
C VAL A 156 5.10 -6.96 9.23
N SER A 157 6.03 -7.49 8.42
CA SER A 157 6.76 -8.73 8.68
C SER A 157 8.11 -8.54 9.38
N ALA A 158 8.48 -7.29 9.71
CA ALA A 158 9.79 -7.00 10.31
C ALA A 158 10.00 -7.71 11.65
N LYS A 159 11.19 -8.30 11.80
CA LYS A 159 11.63 -8.99 13.04
C LYS A 159 12.71 -8.22 13.80
N TYR A 160 13.05 -7.01 13.36
CA TYR A 160 14.03 -6.17 14.03
C TYR A 160 13.55 -5.72 15.41
N THR A 161 14.49 -5.51 16.33
CA THR A 161 14.24 -5.03 17.68
C THR A 161 15.20 -3.89 18.05
N GLY A 162 14.90 -3.14 19.09
CA GLY A 162 15.75 -2.05 19.58
C GLY A 162 15.97 -0.95 18.54
N GLU A 163 17.14 -0.33 18.56
CA GLU A 163 17.48 0.81 17.70
C GLU A 163 17.51 0.47 16.20
N ILE A 164 17.94 -0.75 15.84
CA ILE A 164 17.93 -1.21 14.44
C ILE A 164 16.51 -1.20 13.89
N LYS A 165 15.52 -1.57 14.70
CA LYS A 165 14.10 -1.48 14.31
C LYS A 165 13.70 -0.03 14.05
N ASN A 166 14.10 0.93 14.87
CA ASN A 166 13.78 2.34 14.68
C ASN A 166 14.36 2.85 13.37
N ILE A 167 15.63 2.58 13.08
CA ILE A 167 16.28 2.96 11.82
C ILE A 167 15.56 2.31 10.62
N PHE A 168 15.20 1.03 10.73
CA PHE A 168 14.47 0.31 9.69
C PHE A 168 13.10 0.95 9.43
N LEU A 169 12.29 1.16 10.47
CA LEU A 169 10.94 1.74 10.33
C LEU A 169 10.99 3.17 9.77
N LEU A 170 11.95 3.99 10.22
CA LEU A 170 12.16 5.33 9.69
C LEU A 170 12.52 5.30 8.21
N SER A 171 13.50 4.46 7.82
CA SER A 171 13.91 4.34 6.41
C SER A 171 12.75 3.93 5.50
N LYS A 172 11.93 2.95 5.94
CA LYS A 172 10.77 2.49 5.19
C LYS A 172 9.63 3.51 5.14
N SER A 173 9.46 4.28 6.18
CA SER A 173 8.47 5.36 6.21
C SER A 173 8.83 6.49 5.22
N ILE A 174 10.11 6.86 5.13
CA ILE A 174 10.60 7.83 4.14
C ILE A 174 10.51 7.26 2.72
N GLU A 175 10.85 5.99 2.50
CA GLU A 175 10.69 5.30 1.21
C GLU A 175 9.23 5.38 0.73
N LEU A 176 8.25 5.17 1.61
CA LEU A 176 6.83 5.30 1.27
C LEU A 176 6.43 6.72 0.87
N ILE A 177 6.98 7.77 1.50
CA ILE A 177 6.73 9.16 1.07
C ILE A 177 7.14 9.33 -0.40
N VAL A 178 8.35 8.88 -0.76
CA VAL A 178 8.89 8.99 -2.13
C VAL A 178 8.02 8.21 -3.12
N LEU A 179 7.72 6.95 -2.83
CA LEU A 179 6.91 6.09 -3.71
C LEU A 179 5.47 6.63 -3.90
N CYS A 180 4.86 7.16 -2.85
CA CYS A 180 3.55 7.79 -2.93
C CYS A 180 3.60 9.05 -3.79
N ALA A 181 4.56 9.95 -3.56
CA ALA A 181 4.69 11.17 -4.34
C ALA A 181 4.93 10.89 -5.84
N ASP A 182 5.75 9.88 -6.15
CA ASP A 182 6.02 9.50 -7.54
C ASP A 182 4.78 8.92 -8.24
N SER A 183 3.95 8.18 -7.52
CA SER A 183 2.71 7.62 -8.07
C SER A 183 1.73 8.70 -8.58
N TYR A 184 1.74 9.91 -8.01
CA TYR A 184 0.86 11.02 -8.39
C TYR A 184 1.36 11.80 -9.61
N LYS A 185 2.67 11.88 -9.85
CA LYS A 185 3.23 12.55 -11.05
C LYS A 185 2.68 11.95 -12.33
N VAL A 186 2.49 10.63 -12.34
CA VAL A 186 2.00 9.88 -13.49
C VAL A 186 0.49 10.05 -13.69
N SER A 187 -0.26 10.30 -12.61
CA SER A 187 -1.72 10.47 -12.67
C SER A 187 -2.15 11.82 -13.25
N ALA A 188 -1.33 12.87 -13.08
CA ALA A 188 -1.63 14.22 -13.53
C ALA A 188 -1.62 14.38 -15.08
N THR A 189 -1.04 13.44 -15.82
CA THR A 189 -0.91 13.51 -17.29
C THR A 189 -2.02 12.82 -18.08
N SER A 190 -2.97 12.13 -17.43
CA SER A 190 -4.04 11.40 -18.13
C SER A 190 -5.40 12.07 -17.96
N GLN A 191 -5.77 12.93 -18.90
CA GLN A 191 -7.09 13.60 -18.97
C GLN A 191 -8.26 12.67 -19.36
N ASP A 192 -8.00 11.46 -19.88
CA ASP A 192 -9.01 10.49 -20.29
C ASP A 192 -8.85 9.16 -19.57
N LEU A 193 -9.48 9.03 -18.40
CA LEU A 193 -9.53 7.75 -17.69
C LEU A 193 -10.41 6.75 -18.43
N PHE A 194 -9.83 5.61 -18.81
CA PHE A 194 -10.56 4.50 -19.41
C PHE A 194 -11.53 3.84 -18.41
N LEU A 195 -11.10 3.72 -17.16
CA LEU A 195 -11.90 3.19 -16.06
C LEU A 195 -12.78 4.29 -15.43
N LYS A 196 -13.91 4.59 -16.08
CA LYS A 196 -14.86 5.62 -15.61
C LYS A 196 -15.75 5.15 -14.46
N ARG A 197 -16.07 3.85 -14.40
CA ARG A 197 -17.00 3.29 -13.40
C ARG A 197 -16.25 2.68 -12.22
N ASN A 198 -16.74 2.91 -11.01
CA ASN A 198 -16.17 2.29 -9.82
C ASN A 198 -16.25 0.76 -9.88
N SER A 199 -17.34 0.19 -10.42
CA SER A 199 -17.48 -1.25 -10.60
C SER A 199 -16.38 -1.86 -11.50
N ASP A 200 -15.86 -1.13 -12.47
CA ASP A 200 -14.76 -1.58 -13.31
C ASP A 200 -13.42 -1.54 -12.54
N LYS A 201 -13.23 -0.50 -11.74
CA LYS A 201 -12.05 -0.40 -10.86
C LYS A 201 -12.03 -1.53 -9.84
N GLU A 202 -13.16 -1.85 -9.22
CA GLU A 202 -13.31 -3.00 -8.30
C GLU A 202 -12.90 -4.31 -8.96
N LYS A 203 -13.34 -4.55 -10.20
CA LYS A 203 -12.95 -5.73 -10.95
C LYS A 203 -11.46 -5.79 -11.24
N ILE A 204 -10.84 -4.67 -11.56
CA ILE A 204 -9.38 -4.60 -11.78
C ILE A 204 -8.61 -4.84 -10.47
N ILE A 205 -9.13 -4.37 -9.34
CA ILE A 205 -8.55 -4.67 -8.02
C ILE A 205 -8.70 -6.17 -7.70
N ALA A 206 -9.86 -6.77 -7.98
CA ALA A 206 -10.05 -8.20 -7.82
C ALA A 206 -9.06 -9.04 -8.68
N VAL A 207 -8.66 -8.55 -9.85
CA VAL A 207 -7.57 -9.15 -10.64
C VAL A 207 -6.25 -9.13 -9.88
N ARG A 208 -5.89 -7.98 -9.29
CA ARG A 208 -4.67 -7.86 -8.47
C ARG A 208 -4.70 -8.84 -7.31
N ASP A 209 -5.80 -8.90 -6.59
CA ASP A 209 -5.95 -9.76 -5.42
C ASP A 209 -5.85 -11.24 -5.80
N LEU A 210 -6.49 -11.64 -6.89
CA LEU A 210 -6.39 -12.99 -7.45
C LEU A 210 -4.93 -13.38 -7.82
N ILE A 211 -4.17 -12.43 -8.39
CA ILE A 211 -2.75 -12.64 -8.71
C ILE A 211 -1.92 -12.78 -7.42
N ASN A 212 -2.17 -11.95 -6.41
CA ASN A 212 -1.45 -12.00 -5.14
C ASN A 212 -1.73 -13.32 -4.38
N GLU A 213 -2.97 -13.80 -4.40
CA GLU A 213 -3.35 -15.08 -3.80
C GLU A 213 -2.74 -16.29 -4.53
N ARG A 214 -2.55 -16.17 -5.85
CA ARG A 214 -2.09 -17.26 -6.71
C ARG A 214 -0.75 -16.97 -7.40
N VAL A 215 0.16 -16.28 -6.73
CA VAL A 215 1.45 -15.87 -7.29
C VAL A 215 2.28 -17.04 -7.84
N HIS A 216 2.20 -18.22 -7.21
CA HIS A 216 2.92 -19.43 -7.61
C HIS A 216 2.34 -20.06 -8.87
N ASN A 217 1.02 -20.11 -8.99
CA ASN A 217 0.30 -20.71 -10.11
C ASN A 217 -0.91 -19.85 -10.51
N PRO A 218 -0.70 -18.69 -11.15
CA PRO A 218 -1.77 -17.80 -11.55
C PRO A 218 -2.57 -18.38 -12.71
N PRO A 219 -3.88 -18.10 -12.80
CA PRO A 219 -4.67 -18.41 -13.97
C PRO A 219 -4.16 -17.66 -15.21
N ASN A 220 -4.47 -18.17 -16.39
CA ASN A 220 -4.19 -17.44 -17.63
C ASN A 220 -5.10 -16.19 -17.76
N LEU A 221 -4.77 -15.32 -18.72
CA LEU A 221 -5.45 -14.02 -18.85
C LEU A 221 -6.95 -14.15 -19.15
N SER A 222 -7.33 -15.16 -19.95
CA SER A 222 -8.72 -15.44 -20.28
C SER A 222 -9.53 -15.90 -19.06
N GLU A 223 -8.93 -16.78 -18.26
CA GLU A 223 -9.51 -17.26 -17.00
C GLU A 223 -9.68 -16.12 -16.00
N ILE A 224 -8.65 -15.25 -15.87
CA ILE A 224 -8.72 -14.05 -15.01
C ILE A 224 -9.87 -13.14 -15.48
N ALA A 225 -9.93 -12.83 -16.77
CA ALA A 225 -10.95 -11.96 -17.34
C ALA A 225 -12.36 -12.50 -17.07
N LYS A 226 -12.55 -13.83 -17.28
CA LYS A 226 -13.81 -14.52 -17.00
C LYS A 226 -14.18 -14.48 -15.50
N ALA A 227 -13.22 -14.73 -14.63
CA ALA A 227 -13.43 -14.74 -13.17
C ALA A 227 -13.96 -13.40 -12.64
N VAL A 228 -13.49 -12.27 -13.22
CA VAL A 228 -13.90 -10.93 -12.77
C VAL A 228 -15.01 -10.32 -13.66
N GLY A 229 -15.49 -11.04 -14.67
CA GLY A 229 -16.53 -10.55 -15.60
C GLY A 229 -16.08 -9.34 -16.42
N LEU A 230 -14.88 -9.40 -16.98
CA LEU A 230 -14.33 -8.46 -17.95
C LEU A 230 -13.94 -9.18 -19.23
N ASN A 231 -13.84 -8.45 -20.36
CA ASN A 231 -13.11 -8.95 -21.50
C ASN A 231 -11.60 -8.66 -21.35
N GLU A 232 -10.76 -9.41 -22.06
CA GLU A 232 -9.30 -9.27 -21.94
C GLU A 232 -8.79 -7.87 -22.31
N TYR A 233 -9.41 -7.20 -23.28
CA TYR A 233 -9.02 -5.84 -23.67
C TYR A 233 -9.21 -4.86 -22.50
N LYS A 234 -10.40 -4.89 -21.89
CA LYS A 234 -10.75 -4.03 -20.76
C LYS A 234 -9.88 -4.34 -19.54
N LEU A 235 -9.61 -5.63 -19.30
CA LEU A 235 -8.70 -6.07 -18.24
C LEU A 235 -7.28 -5.53 -18.47
N LYS A 236 -6.67 -5.77 -19.63
CA LYS A 236 -5.30 -5.32 -19.94
C LYS A 236 -5.15 -3.81 -19.82
N ARG A 237 -6.09 -3.06 -20.44
CA ARG A 237 -6.04 -1.60 -20.45
C ARG A 237 -6.30 -1.01 -19.06
N GLY A 238 -7.33 -1.50 -18.37
CA GLY A 238 -7.67 -1.03 -17.03
C GLY A 238 -6.60 -1.36 -16.01
N PHE A 239 -6.03 -2.56 -16.08
CA PHE A 239 -4.93 -2.96 -15.19
C PHE A 239 -3.69 -2.07 -15.40
N LYS A 240 -3.31 -1.83 -16.67
CA LYS A 240 -2.19 -0.94 -17.01
C LYS A 240 -2.46 0.50 -16.60
N GLU A 241 -3.69 0.99 -16.74
CA GLU A 241 -4.07 2.34 -16.27
C GLU A 241 -3.93 2.45 -14.75
N MET A 242 -4.45 1.48 -14.01
CA MET A 242 -4.49 1.53 -12.54
C MET A 242 -3.13 1.25 -11.89
N PHE A 243 -2.42 0.20 -12.34
CA PHE A 243 -1.18 -0.26 -11.71
C PHE A 243 0.10 0.08 -12.48
N ARG A 244 -0.02 0.79 -13.63
CA ARG A 244 1.10 1.25 -14.47
C ARG A 244 1.98 0.14 -15.02
N THR A 245 1.54 -1.10 -14.91
CA THR A 245 2.22 -2.29 -15.44
C THR A 245 1.19 -3.25 -16.05
N THR A 246 1.66 -4.21 -16.84
CA THR A 246 0.78 -5.27 -17.34
C THR A 246 0.47 -6.28 -16.23
N VAL A 247 -0.59 -7.08 -16.39
CA VAL A 247 -0.96 -8.17 -15.46
C VAL A 247 0.24 -9.09 -15.18
N PHE A 248 0.93 -9.53 -16.22
CA PHE A 248 2.10 -10.41 -16.06
C PHE A 248 3.36 -9.65 -15.64
N GLY A 249 3.49 -8.37 -15.94
CA GLY A 249 4.54 -7.52 -15.38
C GLY A 249 4.41 -7.41 -13.87
N TYR A 250 3.19 -7.17 -13.39
CA TYR A 250 2.86 -7.16 -11.96
C TYR A 250 3.19 -8.49 -11.29
N LEU A 251 2.73 -9.61 -11.88
CA LEU A 251 3.04 -10.96 -11.38
C LEU A 251 4.55 -11.21 -11.28
N THR A 252 5.30 -10.86 -12.34
CA THR A 252 6.75 -11.02 -12.35
C THR A 252 7.41 -10.23 -11.23
N GLU A 253 6.94 -9.02 -11.00
CA GLU A 253 7.46 -8.16 -9.93
C GLU A 253 7.17 -8.75 -8.54
N GLN A 254 5.95 -9.24 -8.30
CA GLN A 254 5.60 -9.93 -7.05
C GLN A 254 6.44 -11.18 -6.82
N ARG A 255 6.63 -12.01 -7.84
CA ARG A 255 7.49 -13.21 -7.77
C ARG A 255 8.93 -12.88 -7.41
N LEU A 256 9.50 -11.84 -8.02
CA LEU A 256 10.87 -11.43 -7.74
C LEU A 256 11.02 -10.84 -6.33
N ASN A 257 10.04 -10.09 -5.83
CA ASN A 257 10.02 -9.60 -4.46
C ASN A 257 9.99 -10.76 -3.46
N LEU A 258 9.12 -11.75 -3.70
CA LEU A 258 9.01 -12.94 -2.87
C LEU A 258 10.29 -13.81 -2.96
N ALA A 259 10.89 -13.91 -4.15
CA ALA A 259 12.18 -14.57 -4.33
C ALA A 259 13.28 -13.94 -3.47
N HIS A 260 13.37 -12.61 -3.47
CA HIS A 260 14.34 -11.89 -2.64
C HIS A 260 14.17 -12.22 -1.15
N GLN A 261 12.92 -12.26 -0.68
CA GLN A 261 12.60 -12.63 0.69
C GLN A 261 12.99 -14.10 0.98
N TYR A 262 12.64 -15.05 0.11
CA TYR A 262 12.99 -16.46 0.29
C TYR A 262 14.51 -16.71 0.31
N LEU A 263 15.28 -15.95 -0.47
CA LEU A 263 16.73 -16.03 -0.47
C LEU A 263 17.36 -15.63 0.88
N LEU A 264 16.71 -14.73 1.62
CA LEU A 264 17.17 -14.25 2.93
C LEU A 264 16.64 -15.13 4.08
N ASP A 265 15.40 -15.60 3.98
CA ASP A 265 14.66 -16.17 5.11
C ASP A 265 14.58 -17.70 5.09
N THR A 266 15.01 -18.37 4.02
CA THR A 266 14.87 -19.83 3.88
C THR A 266 16.18 -20.51 3.48
N GLU A 267 16.28 -21.81 3.73
CA GLU A 267 17.39 -22.66 3.28
C GLU A 267 17.24 -23.19 1.84
N LYS A 268 16.16 -22.83 1.14
CA LYS A 268 15.90 -23.27 -0.23
C LYS A 268 17.00 -22.84 -1.17
N THR A 269 17.35 -23.68 -2.11
CA THR A 269 18.30 -23.35 -3.17
C THR A 269 17.72 -22.33 -4.14
N VAL A 270 18.58 -21.64 -4.86
CA VAL A 270 18.17 -20.67 -5.91
C VAL A 270 17.27 -21.33 -6.96
N ALA A 271 17.55 -22.58 -7.32
CA ALA A 271 16.76 -23.32 -8.30
C ALA A 271 15.36 -23.67 -7.75
N GLU A 272 15.28 -24.16 -6.53
CA GLU A 272 14.01 -24.47 -5.85
C GLU A 272 13.11 -23.23 -5.75
N ILE A 273 13.67 -22.08 -5.36
CA ILE A 273 12.94 -20.81 -5.29
C ILE A 273 12.41 -20.43 -6.68
N GLY A 274 13.22 -20.54 -7.72
CA GLY A 274 12.81 -20.25 -9.09
C GLY A 274 11.63 -21.12 -9.55
N TYR A 275 11.70 -22.44 -9.35
CA TYR A 275 10.61 -23.36 -9.70
C TYR A 275 9.36 -23.13 -8.87
N GLU A 276 9.48 -22.93 -7.56
CA GLU A 276 8.37 -22.67 -6.67
C GLU A 276 7.60 -21.40 -7.08
N LEU A 277 8.31 -20.39 -7.55
CA LEU A 277 7.72 -19.14 -8.04
C LEU A 277 7.24 -19.21 -9.50
N GLY A 278 7.23 -20.42 -10.09
CA GLY A 278 6.64 -20.69 -11.40
C GLY A 278 7.50 -20.24 -12.57
N TYR A 279 8.83 -20.19 -12.40
CA TYR A 279 9.76 -20.06 -13.53
C TYR A 279 10.03 -21.43 -14.15
N SER A 280 9.99 -21.50 -15.47
CA SER A 280 10.22 -22.75 -16.21
C SER A 280 11.66 -23.26 -16.11
N THR A 281 12.62 -22.35 -15.91
CA THR A 281 14.04 -22.68 -15.75
C THR A 281 14.72 -21.73 -14.76
N PRO A 282 15.76 -22.21 -14.05
CA PRO A 282 16.60 -21.35 -13.21
C PRO A 282 17.27 -20.20 -13.98
N GLN A 283 17.56 -20.40 -15.27
CA GLN A 283 18.15 -19.39 -16.14
C GLN A 283 17.20 -18.19 -16.32
N HIS A 284 15.93 -18.44 -16.61
CA HIS A 284 14.92 -17.38 -16.75
C HIS A 284 14.73 -16.63 -15.43
N PHE A 285 14.70 -17.34 -14.31
CA PHE A 285 14.66 -16.74 -12.98
C PHE A 285 15.87 -15.84 -12.72
N ASN A 286 17.09 -16.34 -12.92
CA ASN A 286 18.33 -15.60 -12.70
C ASN A 286 18.38 -14.31 -13.52
N ASN A 287 17.99 -14.38 -14.80
CA ASN A 287 17.97 -13.22 -15.68
C ASN A 287 16.95 -12.17 -15.21
N ALA A 288 15.74 -12.61 -14.89
CA ALA A 288 14.69 -11.71 -14.38
C ALA A 288 15.11 -11.05 -13.06
N PHE A 289 15.68 -11.83 -12.14
CA PHE A 289 16.16 -11.34 -10.85
C PHE A 289 17.30 -10.32 -11.00
N LYS A 290 18.30 -10.64 -11.83
CA LYS A 290 19.43 -9.75 -12.11
C LYS A 290 18.97 -8.44 -12.77
N ASN A 291 18.00 -8.50 -13.67
CA ASN A 291 17.44 -7.30 -14.30
C ASN A 291 16.80 -6.37 -13.30
N LYS A 292 16.07 -6.91 -12.30
CA LYS A 292 15.41 -6.13 -11.26
C LYS A 292 16.38 -5.62 -10.20
N PHE A 293 17.16 -6.50 -9.60
CA PHE A 293 17.97 -6.20 -8.41
C PHE A 293 19.43 -5.84 -8.71
N ARG A 294 19.85 -5.88 -9.99
CA ARG A 294 21.23 -5.61 -10.45
C ARG A 294 22.28 -6.53 -9.82
N THR A 295 21.85 -7.61 -9.18
CA THR A 295 22.68 -8.63 -8.54
C THR A 295 22.11 -10.01 -8.80
N THR A 296 22.91 -11.07 -8.61
CA THR A 296 22.43 -12.45 -8.82
C THR A 296 21.76 -13.00 -7.55
N PRO A 297 20.80 -13.95 -7.65
CA PRO A 297 20.24 -14.64 -6.49
C PRO A 297 21.32 -15.28 -5.61
N TYR A 298 22.35 -15.87 -6.23
CA TYR A 298 23.47 -16.50 -5.52
C TYR A 298 24.26 -15.52 -4.64
N SER A 299 24.43 -14.27 -5.07
CA SER A 299 25.16 -13.26 -4.30
C SER A 299 24.42 -12.86 -3.03
N ILE A 300 23.09 -12.97 -3.02
CA ILE A 300 22.25 -12.70 -1.84
C ILE A 300 22.25 -13.90 -0.90
N LYS A 301 22.14 -15.12 -1.43
CA LYS A 301 22.08 -16.37 -0.66
C LYS A 301 23.37 -16.67 0.12
N LYS A 302 24.53 -16.21 -0.36
CA LYS A 302 25.83 -16.42 0.28
C LYS A 302 26.13 -15.56 1.50
N LYS A 303 25.25 -14.62 1.82
CA LYS A 303 25.36 -13.78 3.04
C LYS A 303 24.52 -14.36 4.15
#